data_1a30a2459373887bd3e8cb2c437ad0d2
#
_entry.id   1a30a2459373887bd3e8cb2c437ad0d2
#
_cell.length_a   1.000
_cell.length_b   1.000
_cell.length_c   1.000
_cell.angle_alpha   90.00
_cell.angle_beta   90.00
_cell.angle_gamma   90.00
#
_symmetry.space_group_name_H-M   'P 1'
#
loop_
_entity.id
_entity.type
_entity.pdbx_description
1 polymer ?
#
loop_
_entity_poly.entity_id
_entity_poly.type
_entity_poly.pdbx_seq_one_letter_code
_entity_poly.pdbx_strand_id
1 'polypeptide(L)'
;MAKIVTLDLQNPDVLPVWQRLLQTLGLQNFTPAEVAHLDFTLGLYEDQQLVATASAAGNVIQYVGVDNEDQVSGSRFNTIISAVTNRLFQKQIFHIFVFTKPQYSRSFQHVGFHELTRSPQAAFLETGTPDVHDYLAQIPDFPAEVGATIAGIVMNANPFTWGHRYLIEQALQASDAVYVFVVNTDASLFTTAERQQLVEAGTADLKKVIVVNGGDYMVSYATFPAYFLPSTEATIQYQTTLDAQIFRDIIAPACHIKVRFVGTEPLSKTTGIYNQVLAEILPPQVALKVIDRKKDDQNHYVTATQVRQQIAAGQLDDLASLVPPSTYQFIQRHAQELHQRIQKGQQIHGN
;
A
#
# COMPACT_ATOMS: atom_id res chain seq x y z
N MET A 1 7.35 13.75 37.41
CA MET A 1 7.56 12.30 37.07
C MET A 1 6.98 12.04 35.69
N ALA A 2 7.73 11.36 34.82
CA ALA A 2 7.25 10.98 33.49
C ALA A 2 6.15 9.93 33.60
N LYS A 3 5.02 10.13 32.86
CA LYS A 3 3.87 9.21 32.86
C LYS A 3 3.33 9.05 31.45
N ILE A 4 3.16 7.79 31.02
CA ILE A 4 2.48 7.46 29.76
C ILE A 4 0.99 7.27 30.04
N VAL A 5 0.15 7.90 29.19
CA VAL A 5 -1.31 7.79 29.22
C VAL A 5 -1.87 7.56 27.84
N THR A 6 -3.00 6.89 27.74
CA THR A 6 -3.78 6.83 26.50
C THR A 6 -4.55 8.13 26.36
N LEU A 7 -4.42 8.78 25.21
CA LEU A 7 -5.13 10.02 24.88
C LEU A 7 -6.43 9.66 24.17
N ASP A 8 -7.54 10.12 24.73
CA ASP A 8 -8.84 10.07 24.03
C ASP A 8 -8.97 11.32 23.13
N LEU A 9 -8.71 11.14 21.85
CA LEU A 9 -8.78 12.23 20.86
C LEU A 9 -10.22 12.65 20.51
N GLN A 10 -11.25 11.95 21.01
CA GLN A 10 -12.65 12.41 20.91
C GLN A 10 -13.00 13.40 22.05
N ASN A 11 -12.18 13.46 23.07
CA ASN A 11 -12.34 14.40 24.17
C ASN A 11 -11.95 15.83 23.72
N PRO A 12 -12.85 16.82 23.79
CA PRO A 12 -12.61 18.21 23.37
C PRO A 12 -11.49 18.91 24.17
N ASP A 13 -11.14 18.44 25.36
CA ASP A 13 -10.06 19.00 26.16
C ASP A 13 -8.69 18.39 25.81
N VAL A 14 -8.66 17.16 25.28
CA VAL A 14 -7.44 16.42 24.96
C VAL A 14 -6.94 16.70 23.53
N LEU A 15 -7.84 16.67 22.56
CA LEU A 15 -7.52 16.87 21.15
C LEU A 15 -6.71 18.15 20.88
N PRO A 16 -7.09 19.35 21.41
CA PRO A 16 -6.34 20.57 21.17
C PRO A 16 -4.93 20.55 21.77
N VAL A 17 -4.71 19.87 22.90
CA VAL A 17 -3.40 19.73 23.51
C VAL A 17 -2.48 18.89 22.64
N TRP A 18 -2.98 17.75 22.16
CA TRP A 18 -2.28 16.86 21.24
C TRP A 18 -1.94 17.57 19.91
N GLN A 19 -2.92 18.23 19.29
CA GLN A 19 -2.70 19.00 18.07
C GLN A 19 -1.67 20.11 18.23
N ARG A 20 -1.70 20.85 19.35
CA ARG A 20 -0.75 21.92 19.63
C ARG A 20 0.68 21.39 19.67
N LEU A 21 0.93 20.29 20.38
CA LEU A 21 2.26 19.66 20.40
C LEU A 21 2.72 19.30 18.99
N LEU A 22 1.88 18.67 18.18
CA LEU A 22 2.25 18.28 16.83
C LEU A 22 2.46 19.48 15.90
N GLN A 23 1.68 20.55 16.07
CA GLN A 23 1.83 21.80 15.30
C GLN A 23 3.16 22.50 15.60
N THR A 24 3.62 22.52 16.85
CA THR A 24 4.96 23.08 17.19
C THR A 24 6.09 22.30 16.51
N LEU A 25 5.84 21.01 16.18
CA LEU A 25 6.79 20.14 15.48
C LEU A 25 6.60 20.15 13.94
N GLY A 26 5.76 21.07 13.43
CA GLY A 26 5.54 21.27 11.99
C GLY A 26 4.65 20.21 11.34
N LEU A 27 3.75 19.58 12.10
CA LEU A 27 2.70 18.71 11.59
C LEU A 27 1.39 19.50 11.58
N GLN A 28 0.70 19.56 10.45
CA GLN A 28 -0.47 20.47 10.28
C GLN A 28 -1.73 19.75 9.76
N ASN A 29 -1.63 18.52 9.32
CA ASN A 29 -2.77 17.78 8.73
C ASN A 29 -3.40 16.86 9.77
N PHE A 30 -4.53 17.30 10.33
CA PHE A 30 -5.33 16.57 11.32
C PHE A 30 -6.79 16.58 10.91
N THR A 31 -7.11 15.99 9.77
CA THR A 31 -8.53 15.89 9.37
C THR A 31 -9.28 14.98 10.33
N PRO A 32 -10.56 15.25 10.61
CA PRO A 32 -11.37 14.37 11.48
C PRO A 32 -11.36 12.91 11.02
N ALA A 33 -11.29 12.67 9.70
CA ALA A 33 -11.22 11.34 9.13
C ALA A 33 -9.90 10.62 9.47
N GLU A 34 -8.75 11.32 9.35
CA GLU A 34 -7.44 10.75 9.71
C GLU A 34 -7.33 10.44 11.20
N VAL A 35 -7.82 11.35 12.05
CA VAL A 35 -7.84 11.12 13.51
C VAL A 35 -8.77 9.96 13.89
N ALA A 36 -9.91 9.82 13.21
CA ALA A 36 -10.86 8.73 13.44
C ALA A 36 -10.32 7.34 13.05
N HIS A 37 -9.31 7.26 12.18
CA HIS A 37 -8.67 6.01 11.80
C HIS A 37 -7.63 5.48 12.81
N LEU A 38 -7.26 6.29 13.80
CA LEU A 38 -6.28 5.88 14.80
C LEU A 38 -6.90 4.88 15.80
N ASP A 39 -6.25 3.73 15.96
CA ASP A 39 -6.69 2.71 16.93
C ASP A 39 -6.43 3.13 18.37
N PHE A 40 -5.35 3.85 18.57
CA PHE A 40 -5.00 4.47 19.86
C PHE A 40 -3.92 5.53 19.70
N THR A 41 -3.86 6.44 20.66
CA THR A 41 -2.81 7.44 20.80
C THR A 41 -2.26 7.41 22.22
N LEU A 42 -0.93 7.42 22.35
CA LEU A 42 -0.24 7.54 23.63
C LEU A 42 0.39 8.92 23.78
N GLY A 43 0.36 9.46 24.97
CA GLY A 43 1.04 10.69 25.36
C GLY A 43 1.98 10.46 26.53
N LEU A 44 3.17 11.03 26.45
CA LEU A 44 4.12 11.11 27.55
C LEU A 44 3.98 12.48 28.20
N TYR A 45 3.63 12.48 29.47
CA TYR A 45 3.54 13.69 30.30
C TYR A 45 4.71 13.78 31.25
N GLU A 46 5.32 14.96 31.34
CA GLU A 46 6.27 15.37 32.37
C GLU A 46 5.74 16.65 33.01
N ASP A 47 5.64 16.66 34.33
CA ASP A 47 5.15 17.79 35.12
C ASP A 47 3.84 18.42 34.57
N GLN A 48 2.88 17.56 34.20
CA GLN A 48 1.57 17.89 33.62
C GLN A 48 1.62 18.42 32.16
N GLN A 49 2.78 18.54 31.56
CA GLN A 49 2.93 18.93 30.17
C GLN A 49 3.04 17.70 29.28
N LEU A 50 2.33 17.69 28.14
CA LEU A 50 2.48 16.67 27.08
C LEU A 50 3.78 16.96 26.31
N VAL A 51 4.80 16.11 26.49
CA VAL A 51 6.14 16.30 25.90
C VAL A 51 6.44 15.34 24.75
N ALA A 52 5.68 14.24 24.63
CA ALA A 52 5.77 13.37 23.47
C ALA A 52 4.45 12.66 23.20
N THR A 53 4.22 12.28 21.96
CA THR A 53 3.07 11.50 21.53
C THR A 53 3.45 10.54 20.42
N ALA A 54 2.71 9.44 20.32
CA ALA A 54 2.70 8.56 19.15
C ALA A 54 1.35 7.86 19.06
N SER A 55 0.86 7.68 17.85
CA SER A 55 -0.40 7.01 17.54
C SER A 55 -0.14 5.75 16.72
N ALA A 56 -1.11 4.85 16.64
CA ALA A 56 -1.07 3.71 15.74
C ALA A 56 -2.40 3.53 15.02
N ALA A 57 -2.33 3.08 13.78
CA ALA A 57 -3.45 2.60 12.97
C ALA A 57 -3.03 1.29 12.31
N GLY A 58 -3.74 0.19 12.62
CA GLY A 58 -3.29 -1.16 12.26
C GLY A 58 -1.89 -1.44 12.81
N ASN A 59 -1.00 -1.81 11.92
CA ASN A 59 0.42 -2.06 12.23
C ASN A 59 1.35 -0.85 11.91
N VAL A 60 0.80 0.34 11.66
CA VAL A 60 1.59 1.52 11.30
C VAL A 60 1.62 2.52 12.45
N ILE A 61 2.82 2.88 12.91
CA ILE A 61 3.02 3.98 13.86
C ILE A 61 2.94 5.31 13.10
N GLN A 62 2.13 6.23 13.64
CA GLN A 62 1.84 7.52 13.04
C GLN A 62 1.88 8.65 14.09
N TYR A 63 1.93 9.91 13.63
CA TYR A 63 1.88 11.09 14.50
C TYR A 63 2.87 11.04 15.65
N VAL A 64 4.10 10.60 15.36
CA VAL A 64 5.18 10.64 16.34
C VAL A 64 5.69 12.07 16.48
N GLY A 65 5.54 12.62 17.66
CA GLY A 65 6.02 13.95 18.02
C GLY A 65 6.73 13.95 19.37
N VAL A 66 7.91 14.57 19.43
CA VAL A 66 8.72 14.67 20.65
C VAL A 66 9.21 16.10 20.78
N ASP A 67 8.88 16.75 21.88
CA ASP A 67 9.42 18.04 22.26
C ASP A 67 10.87 17.89 22.69
N ASN A 68 11.76 18.66 22.06
CA ASN A 68 13.20 18.56 22.21
C ASN A 68 13.83 19.81 22.89
N GLU A 69 13.02 20.74 23.40
CA GLU A 69 13.53 22.00 23.90
C GLU A 69 14.54 21.86 25.08
N ASP A 70 14.48 20.74 25.83
CA ASP A 70 15.25 20.53 27.06
C ASP A 70 16.45 19.57 26.96
N GLN A 71 17.04 19.31 25.80
CA GLN A 71 18.21 18.40 25.58
C GLN A 71 18.01 16.91 25.98
N VAL A 72 16.84 16.47 26.43
CA VAL A 72 16.54 15.09 26.86
C VAL A 72 15.84 14.28 25.78
N SER A 73 15.93 14.72 24.55
CA SER A 73 15.13 14.25 23.39
C SER A 73 15.21 12.74 23.14
N GLY A 74 16.38 12.13 23.25
CA GLY A 74 16.55 10.70 22.98
C GLY A 74 15.79 9.80 23.97
N SER A 75 15.70 10.20 25.23
CA SER A 75 14.98 9.46 26.27
C SER A 75 13.47 9.48 26.06
N ARG A 76 12.89 10.64 25.73
CA ARG A 76 11.44 10.79 25.44
C ARG A 76 11.03 9.98 24.22
N PHE A 77 11.83 10.05 23.14
CA PHE A 77 11.60 9.28 21.93
C PHE A 77 11.61 7.78 22.21
N ASN A 78 12.65 7.26 22.86
CA ASN A 78 12.76 5.86 23.21
C ASN A 78 11.57 5.39 24.08
N THR A 79 11.19 6.22 25.05
CA THR A 79 10.09 5.94 25.98
C THR A 79 8.76 5.81 25.22
N ILE A 80 8.42 6.78 24.37
CA ILE A 80 7.12 6.77 23.67
C ILE A 80 7.06 5.68 22.61
N ILE A 81 8.14 5.44 21.84
CA ILE A 81 8.17 4.38 20.82
C ILE A 81 8.12 3.00 21.46
N SER A 82 8.87 2.76 22.54
CA SER A 82 8.78 1.48 23.28
C SER A 82 7.37 1.24 23.82
N ALA A 83 6.69 2.28 24.30
CA ALA A 83 5.33 2.13 24.79
C ALA A 83 4.32 1.79 23.70
N VAL A 84 4.40 2.43 22.52
CA VAL A 84 3.54 2.13 21.37
C VAL A 84 3.82 0.73 20.85
N THR A 85 5.09 0.35 20.69
CA THR A 85 5.49 -1.00 20.26
C THR A 85 4.97 -2.08 21.22
N ASN A 86 5.15 -1.88 22.53
CA ASN A 86 4.62 -2.79 23.53
C ASN A 86 3.09 -2.90 23.49
N ARG A 87 2.38 -1.79 23.23
CA ARG A 87 0.93 -1.79 23.08
C ARG A 87 0.46 -2.57 21.85
N LEU A 88 1.19 -2.45 20.73
CA LEU A 88 0.94 -3.24 19.53
C LEU A 88 1.21 -4.73 19.78
N PHE A 89 2.29 -5.08 20.44
CA PHE A 89 2.60 -6.48 20.82
C PHE A 89 1.52 -7.08 21.75
N GLN A 90 0.99 -6.32 22.69
CA GLN A 90 -0.15 -6.74 23.49
C GLN A 90 -1.42 -7.03 22.69
N LYS A 91 -1.57 -6.37 21.53
CA LYS A 91 -2.63 -6.62 20.54
C LYS A 91 -2.25 -7.72 19.53
N GLN A 92 -1.15 -8.44 19.74
CA GLN A 92 -0.61 -9.49 18.84
C GLN A 92 -0.21 -8.97 17.46
N ILE A 93 0.15 -7.70 17.36
CA ILE A 93 0.71 -7.09 16.16
C ILE A 93 2.23 -7.05 16.34
N PHE A 94 2.93 -7.97 15.68
CA PHE A 94 4.38 -8.19 15.85
C PHE A 94 5.22 -7.61 14.72
N HIS A 95 4.62 -7.26 13.60
CA HIS A 95 5.26 -6.58 12.48
C HIS A 95 4.73 -5.16 12.40
N ILE A 96 5.61 -4.18 12.52
CA ILE A 96 5.26 -2.78 12.69
C ILE A 96 6.02 -1.93 11.67
N PHE A 97 5.30 -1.03 11.03
CA PHE A 97 5.86 -0.04 10.12
C PHE A 97 5.86 1.35 10.71
N VAL A 98 6.76 2.19 10.19
CA VAL A 98 6.75 3.62 10.40
C VAL A 98 7.13 4.37 9.13
N PHE A 99 6.39 5.45 8.87
CA PHE A 99 6.69 6.43 7.84
C PHE A 99 7.08 7.72 8.53
N THR A 100 8.27 8.25 8.22
CA THR A 100 8.81 9.42 8.91
C THR A 100 9.61 10.33 7.97
N LYS A 101 9.89 11.56 8.39
CA LYS A 101 10.82 12.41 7.66
C LYS A 101 12.23 11.79 7.68
N PRO A 102 13.05 11.90 6.62
CA PRO A 102 14.35 11.23 6.52
C PRO A 102 15.30 11.52 7.69
N GLN A 103 15.22 12.73 8.23
CA GLN A 103 16.05 13.15 9.36
C GLN A 103 15.82 12.37 10.66
N TYR A 104 14.64 11.76 10.81
CA TYR A 104 14.29 10.99 12.01
C TYR A 104 14.54 9.47 11.84
N SER A 105 14.91 9.01 10.65
CA SER A 105 15.13 7.59 10.39
C SER A 105 16.16 6.98 11.35
N ARG A 106 17.26 7.70 11.61
CA ARG A 106 18.28 7.24 12.58
C ARG A 106 17.72 7.01 13.98
N SER A 107 16.80 7.85 14.44
CA SER A 107 16.17 7.70 15.77
C SER A 107 15.37 6.41 15.85
N PHE A 108 14.65 6.05 14.78
CA PHE A 108 13.94 4.77 14.70
C PHE A 108 14.89 3.58 14.62
N GLN A 109 15.99 3.69 13.87
CA GLN A 109 17.00 2.63 13.80
C GLN A 109 17.62 2.34 15.18
N HIS A 110 17.82 3.35 16.02
CA HIS A 110 18.33 3.19 17.39
C HIS A 110 17.38 2.42 18.32
N VAL A 111 16.10 2.36 17.99
CA VAL A 111 15.08 1.60 18.74
C VAL A 111 14.65 0.32 18.01
N GLY A 112 15.47 -0.18 17.07
CA GLY A 112 15.31 -1.48 16.45
C GLY A 112 14.48 -1.54 15.17
N PHE A 113 14.23 -0.39 14.51
CA PHE A 113 13.64 -0.39 13.17
C PHE A 113 14.73 -0.50 12.10
N HIS A 114 14.38 -1.15 11.00
CA HIS A 114 15.22 -1.26 9.80
C HIS A 114 14.65 -0.39 8.69
N GLU A 115 15.49 0.42 8.05
CA GLU A 115 15.05 1.24 6.93
C GLU A 115 14.95 0.38 5.66
N LEU A 116 13.76 0.33 5.09
CA LEU A 116 13.49 -0.36 3.83
C LEU A 116 13.82 0.51 2.62
N THR A 117 13.41 1.78 2.69
CA THR A 117 13.68 2.74 1.62
C THR A 117 13.57 4.18 2.11
N ARG A 118 14.11 5.10 1.30
CA ARG A 118 14.15 6.53 1.58
C ARG A 118 13.98 7.36 0.32
N SER A 119 13.18 8.40 0.40
CA SER A 119 13.11 9.49 -0.57
C SER A 119 13.59 10.82 0.06
N PRO A 120 13.72 11.91 -0.70
CA PRO A 120 14.02 13.23 -0.10
C PRO A 120 12.97 13.70 0.91
N GLN A 121 11.72 13.21 0.82
CA GLN A 121 10.60 13.65 1.64
C GLN A 121 10.33 12.72 2.83
N ALA A 122 10.66 11.43 2.71
CA ALA A 122 10.37 10.47 3.76
C ALA A 122 11.27 9.23 3.76
N ALA A 123 11.26 8.52 4.88
CA ALA A 123 11.81 7.19 5.05
C ALA A 123 10.72 6.22 5.49
N PHE A 124 10.80 4.99 5.01
CA PHE A 124 9.95 3.88 5.37
C PHE A 124 10.77 2.82 6.10
N LEU A 125 10.34 2.45 7.28
CA LEU A 125 11.05 1.51 8.15
C LEU A 125 10.08 0.46 8.70
N GLU A 126 10.63 -0.69 9.07
CA GLU A 126 9.89 -1.77 9.73
C GLU A 126 10.64 -2.29 10.97
N THR A 127 9.91 -2.98 11.84
CA THR A 127 10.46 -3.79 12.94
C THR A 127 9.55 -4.97 13.23
N GLY A 128 10.12 -6.02 13.81
CA GLY A 128 9.37 -7.22 14.21
C GLY A 128 9.41 -8.34 13.17
N THR A 129 8.43 -9.24 13.23
CA THR A 129 8.33 -10.44 12.38
C THR A 129 6.87 -10.74 12.04
N PRO A 130 6.55 -11.30 10.83
CA PRO A 130 7.48 -11.54 9.71
C PRO A 130 7.97 -10.24 9.08
N ASP A 131 9.25 -10.15 8.72
CA ASP A 131 9.85 -8.99 8.07
C ASP A 131 9.89 -9.13 6.52
N VAL A 132 10.55 -8.19 5.85
CA VAL A 132 10.69 -8.23 4.39
C VAL A 132 11.41 -9.49 3.91
N HIS A 133 12.38 -10.02 4.66
CA HIS A 133 13.08 -11.25 4.27
C HIS A 133 12.18 -12.47 4.39
N ASP A 134 11.34 -12.53 5.42
CA ASP A 134 10.33 -13.58 5.57
C ASP A 134 9.30 -13.52 4.43
N TYR A 135 8.90 -12.32 4.01
CA TYR A 135 8.02 -12.13 2.86
C TYR A 135 8.67 -12.61 1.55
N LEU A 136 9.91 -12.19 1.28
CA LEU A 136 10.64 -12.59 0.08
C LEU A 136 10.87 -14.11 0.01
N ALA A 137 11.14 -14.75 1.14
CA ALA A 137 11.32 -16.20 1.22
C ALA A 137 10.05 -17.01 0.89
N GLN A 138 8.86 -16.39 0.95
CA GLN A 138 7.59 -17.02 0.58
C GLN A 138 7.25 -16.87 -0.91
N ILE A 139 7.94 -15.99 -1.64
CA ILE A 139 7.72 -15.83 -3.09
C ILE A 139 8.30 -17.06 -3.80
N PRO A 140 7.48 -17.78 -4.58
CA PRO A 140 7.97 -18.92 -5.35
C PRO A 140 9.09 -18.49 -6.31
N ASP A 141 10.22 -19.17 -6.27
CA ASP A 141 11.30 -18.92 -7.21
C ASP A 141 10.93 -19.47 -8.61
N PHE A 142 11.32 -18.72 -9.64
CA PHE A 142 11.23 -19.20 -11.01
C PHE A 142 12.62 -19.71 -11.42
N PRO A 143 12.75 -21.00 -11.75
CA PRO A 143 14.02 -21.57 -12.20
C PRO A 143 14.42 -20.99 -13.58
N ALA A 144 15.00 -19.80 -13.54
CA ALA A 144 15.39 -19.08 -14.73
C ALA A 144 16.74 -19.61 -15.25
N GLU A 145 16.81 -19.86 -16.58
CA GLU A 145 18.09 -20.05 -17.25
C GLU A 145 18.92 -18.75 -17.19
N VAL A 146 20.24 -18.91 -17.28
CA VAL A 146 21.15 -17.76 -17.30
C VAL A 146 20.82 -16.86 -18.50
N GLY A 147 20.50 -15.60 -18.23
CA GLY A 147 20.12 -14.63 -19.25
C GLY A 147 18.61 -14.49 -19.48
N ALA A 148 17.76 -15.24 -18.78
CA ALA A 148 16.30 -15.09 -18.88
C ALA A 148 15.85 -13.68 -18.47
N THR A 149 14.87 -13.16 -19.18
CA THR A 149 14.20 -11.90 -18.87
C THR A 149 12.93 -12.19 -18.07
N ILE A 150 12.91 -11.83 -16.79
CA ILE A 150 11.74 -11.96 -15.93
C ILE A 150 11.04 -10.61 -15.82
N ALA A 151 9.73 -10.64 -16.03
CA ALA A 151 8.86 -9.46 -15.92
C ALA A 151 8.13 -9.43 -14.58
N GLY A 152 7.81 -8.21 -14.11
CA GLY A 152 6.94 -7.96 -12.98
C GLY A 152 5.73 -7.11 -13.35
N ILE A 153 4.59 -7.45 -12.82
CA ILE A 153 3.34 -6.68 -12.90
C ILE A 153 2.80 -6.53 -11.49
N VAL A 154 2.37 -5.33 -11.14
CA VAL A 154 1.64 -5.06 -9.89
C VAL A 154 0.25 -4.58 -10.26
N MET A 155 -0.79 -5.21 -9.71
CA MET A 155 -2.17 -4.86 -10.03
C MET A 155 -3.10 -5.02 -8.82
N ASN A 156 -4.13 -4.17 -8.78
CA ASN A 156 -5.22 -4.32 -7.81
C ASN A 156 -6.20 -5.45 -8.21
N ALA A 157 -6.48 -5.61 -9.51
CA ALA A 157 -7.38 -6.62 -10.06
C ALA A 157 -8.76 -6.69 -9.37
N ASN A 158 -9.43 -5.58 -9.20
CA ASN A 158 -10.68 -5.44 -8.45
C ASN A 158 -11.92 -5.24 -9.36
N PRO A 159 -12.49 -6.29 -10.02
CA PRO A 159 -11.96 -7.65 -10.15
C PRO A 159 -10.96 -7.80 -11.30
N PHE A 160 -10.49 -9.05 -11.53
CA PHE A 160 -9.67 -9.42 -12.66
C PHE A 160 -10.46 -9.34 -13.97
N THR A 161 -9.93 -8.61 -14.97
CA THR A 161 -10.59 -8.33 -16.25
C THR A 161 -9.76 -8.81 -17.43
N TRP A 162 -10.36 -8.83 -18.63
CA TRP A 162 -9.62 -9.07 -19.88
C TRP A 162 -8.50 -8.04 -20.10
N GLY A 163 -8.63 -6.80 -19.57
CA GLY A 163 -7.56 -5.81 -19.61
C GLY A 163 -6.34 -6.21 -18.79
N HIS A 164 -6.54 -6.76 -17.58
CA HIS A 164 -5.46 -7.28 -16.75
C HIS A 164 -4.79 -8.50 -17.41
N ARG A 165 -5.58 -9.45 -17.92
CA ARG A 165 -5.05 -10.62 -18.62
C ARG A 165 -4.25 -10.22 -19.86
N TYR A 166 -4.73 -9.27 -20.64
CA TYR A 166 -4.01 -8.75 -21.81
C TYR A 166 -2.62 -8.20 -21.44
N LEU A 167 -2.52 -7.43 -20.34
CA LEU A 167 -1.22 -6.93 -19.86
C LEU A 167 -0.26 -8.08 -19.55
N ILE A 168 -0.74 -9.15 -18.91
CA ILE A 168 0.05 -10.34 -18.59
C ILE A 168 0.50 -11.04 -19.88
N GLU A 169 -0.39 -11.20 -20.86
CA GLU A 169 -0.07 -11.81 -22.16
C GLU A 169 0.98 -11.00 -22.93
N GLN A 170 0.88 -9.66 -22.91
CA GLN A 170 1.90 -8.79 -23.51
C GLN A 170 3.26 -8.91 -22.80
N ALA A 171 3.27 -9.03 -21.48
CA ALA A 171 4.48 -9.28 -20.74
C ALA A 171 5.10 -10.64 -21.07
N LEU A 172 4.31 -11.70 -21.19
CA LEU A 172 4.78 -13.04 -21.58
C LEU A 172 5.34 -13.10 -23.01
N GLN A 173 4.82 -12.29 -23.94
CA GLN A 173 5.38 -12.22 -25.30
C GLN A 173 6.79 -11.62 -25.34
N ALA A 174 7.13 -10.82 -24.31
CA ALA A 174 8.38 -10.06 -24.26
C ALA A 174 9.33 -10.52 -23.14
N SER A 175 8.98 -11.60 -22.42
CA SER A 175 9.76 -12.13 -21.31
C SER A 175 9.57 -13.64 -21.16
N ASP A 176 10.50 -14.28 -20.43
CA ASP A 176 10.52 -15.73 -20.22
C ASP A 176 9.56 -16.16 -19.10
N ALA A 177 9.30 -15.25 -18.14
CA ALA A 177 8.34 -15.46 -17.06
C ALA A 177 7.79 -14.13 -16.54
N VAL A 178 6.63 -14.19 -15.88
CA VAL A 178 5.95 -13.03 -15.33
C VAL A 178 5.53 -13.27 -13.88
N TYR A 179 6.01 -12.45 -12.97
CA TYR A 179 5.44 -12.33 -11.63
C TYR A 179 4.29 -11.33 -11.65
N VAL A 180 3.14 -11.73 -11.13
CA VAL A 180 1.96 -10.88 -10.97
C VAL A 180 1.70 -10.68 -9.48
N PHE A 181 2.02 -9.52 -8.97
CA PHE A 181 1.77 -9.14 -7.58
C PHE A 181 0.38 -8.54 -7.45
N VAL A 182 -0.47 -9.17 -6.64
CA VAL A 182 -1.80 -8.65 -6.31
C VAL A 182 -1.71 -7.80 -5.05
N VAL A 183 -2.06 -6.53 -5.16
CA VAL A 183 -1.97 -5.56 -4.04
C VAL A 183 -2.83 -6.02 -2.86
N ASN A 184 -2.28 -6.02 -1.66
CA ASN A 184 -2.95 -6.43 -0.43
C ASN A 184 -3.70 -5.25 0.21
N THR A 185 -4.93 -4.96 -0.27
CA THR A 185 -5.75 -3.87 0.27
C THR A 185 -7.22 -4.27 0.26
N ASP A 186 -7.83 -4.41 1.43
CA ASP A 186 -9.24 -4.82 1.57
C ASP A 186 -10.25 -3.66 1.49
N ALA A 187 -9.83 -2.46 1.09
CA ALA A 187 -10.74 -1.34 0.76
C ALA A 187 -11.54 -1.57 -0.55
N SER A 188 -11.22 -2.63 -1.27
CA SER A 188 -11.80 -3.00 -2.57
C SER A 188 -13.13 -3.76 -2.41
N LEU A 189 -13.99 -3.75 -3.45
CA LEU A 189 -15.24 -4.54 -3.46
C LEU A 189 -14.96 -6.05 -3.32
N PHE A 190 -13.89 -6.52 -3.97
CA PHE A 190 -13.39 -7.89 -3.85
C PHE A 190 -12.26 -7.91 -2.82
N THR A 191 -12.31 -8.85 -1.88
CA THR A 191 -11.24 -9.04 -0.90
C THR A 191 -9.92 -9.42 -1.56
N THR A 192 -8.80 -9.22 -0.89
CA THR A 192 -7.48 -9.61 -1.41
C THR A 192 -7.42 -11.08 -1.82
N ALA A 193 -7.97 -11.98 -1.00
CA ALA A 193 -8.01 -13.41 -1.30
C ALA A 193 -8.83 -13.72 -2.56
N GLU A 194 -10.01 -13.09 -2.73
CA GLU A 194 -10.83 -13.24 -3.94
C GLU A 194 -10.10 -12.72 -5.17
N ARG A 195 -9.45 -11.57 -5.09
CA ARG A 195 -8.70 -10.99 -6.20
C ARG A 195 -7.53 -11.87 -6.62
N GLN A 196 -6.77 -12.40 -5.67
CA GLN A 196 -5.69 -13.35 -5.94
C GLN A 196 -6.24 -14.61 -6.62
N GLN A 197 -7.29 -15.22 -6.07
CA GLN A 197 -7.94 -16.40 -6.65
C GLN A 197 -8.42 -16.15 -8.10
N LEU A 198 -8.98 -14.96 -8.37
CA LEU A 198 -9.46 -14.59 -9.70
C LEU A 198 -8.32 -14.40 -10.70
N VAL A 199 -7.18 -13.85 -10.27
CA VAL A 199 -5.97 -13.74 -11.10
C VAL A 199 -5.42 -15.13 -11.40
N GLU A 200 -5.25 -15.98 -10.39
CA GLU A 200 -4.77 -17.35 -10.53
C GLU A 200 -5.66 -18.17 -11.49
N ALA A 201 -6.98 -18.17 -11.26
CA ALA A 201 -7.92 -18.89 -12.11
C ALA A 201 -7.99 -18.31 -13.53
N GLY A 202 -7.87 -16.99 -13.66
CA GLY A 202 -7.92 -16.31 -14.95
C GLY A 202 -6.62 -16.39 -15.77
N THR A 203 -5.55 -16.93 -15.19
CA THR A 203 -4.24 -17.13 -15.83
C THR A 203 -3.75 -18.58 -15.79
N ALA A 204 -4.59 -19.53 -15.34
CA ALA A 204 -4.20 -20.92 -15.13
C ALA A 204 -3.71 -21.65 -16.41
N ASP A 205 -4.12 -21.19 -17.58
CA ASP A 205 -3.67 -21.68 -18.88
C ASP A 205 -2.34 -21.04 -19.34
N LEU A 206 -1.91 -19.96 -18.72
CA LEU A 206 -0.67 -19.25 -19.04
C LEU A 206 0.50 -19.88 -18.27
N LYS A 207 1.29 -20.68 -18.96
CA LYS A 207 2.53 -21.22 -18.38
C LYS A 207 3.49 -20.09 -18.10
N LYS A 208 4.28 -20.21 -17.01
CA LYS A 208 5.30 -19.24 -16.61
C LYS A 208 4.75 -17.91 -16.05
N VAL A 209 3.51 -17.90 -15.57
CA VAL A 209 2.94 -16.83 -14.73
C VAL A 209 2.95 -17.30 -13.29
N ILE A 210 3.51 -16.48 -12.40
CA ILE A 210 3.53 -16.71 -10.96
C ILE A 210 2.72 -15.61 -10.32
N VAL A 211 1.60 -15.96 -9.70
CA VAL A 211 0.76 -15.01 -8.96
C VAL A 211 1.21 -14.98 -7.52
N VAL A 212 1.47 -13.78 -7.01
CA VAL A 212 2.00 -13.54 -5.66
C VAL A 212 1.11 -12.55 -4.93
N ASN A 213 0.84 -12.80 -3.66
CA ASN A 213 0.27 -11.78 -2.79
C ASN A 213 1.30 -10.66 -2.59
N GLY A 214 0.91 -9.41 -2.83
CA GLY A 214 1.81 -8.26 -2.68
C GLY A 214 2.28 -8.00 -1.25
N GLY A 215 1.64 -8.64 -0.27
CA GLY A 215 1.94 -8.41 1.14
C GLY A 215 1.80 -6.94 1.52
N ASP A 216 2.51 -6.55 2.55
CA ASP A 216 2.54 -5.16 3.02
C ASP A 216 3.56 -4.29 2.26
N TYR A 217 4.28 -4.87 1.27
CA TYR A 217 5.37 -4.23 0.54
C TYR A 217 5.00 -3.74 -0.86
N MET A 218 3.84 -4.17 -1.39
CA MET A 218 3.24 -3.63 -2.61
C MET A 218 2.21 -2.60 -2.22
N VAL A 219 2.62 -1.35 -2.22
CA VAL A 219 1.87 -0.30 -1.57
C VAL A 219 0.74 0.22 -2.43
N SER A 220 -0.44 0.29 -1.83
CA SER A 220 -1.57 1.05 -2.40
C SER A 220 -1.69 2.43 -1.74
N TYR A 221 -2.38 3.35 -2.41
CA TYR A 221 -2.68 4.69 -1.90
C TYR A 221 -3.35 4.72 -0.51
N ALA A 222 -3.90 3.58 -0.05
CA ALA A 222 -4.61 3.48 1.21
C ALA A 222 -3.72 3.20 2.43
N THR A 223 -2.47 2.80 2.22
CA THR A 223 -1.61 2.26 3.29
C THR A 223 -0.56 3.24 3.81
N PHE A 224 -0.22 4.30 3.07
CA PHE A 224 0.77 5.27 3.53
C PHE A 224 0.13 6.48 4.22
N PRO A 225 0.48 6.75 5.47
CA PRO A 225 0.09 7.99 6.11
C PRO A 225 0.77 9.19 5.44
N ALA A 226 -0.03 10.21 5.12
CA ALA A 226 0.44 11.39 4.41
C ALA A 226 0.30 12.68 5.23
N TYR A 227 0.00 12.59 6.51
CA TYR A 227 -0.28 13.71 7.41
C TYR A 227 0.84 14.78 7.47
N PHE A 228 2.04 14.45 7.02
CA PHE A 228 3.18 15.38 6.98
C PHE A 228 3.42 16.02 5.62
N LEU A 229 2.57 15.76 4.61
CA LEU A 229 2.68 16.30 3.26
C LEU A 229 1.65 17.39 2.97
N PRO A 230 2.00 18.40 2.16
CA PRO A 230 1.17 19.60 2.01
C PRO A 230 -0.03 19.45 1.07
N SER A 231 -0.07 18.42 0.20
CA SER A 231 -1.13 18.26 -0.80
C SER A 231 -1.35 16.80 -1.21
N THR A 232 -2.52 16.50 -1.76
CA THR A 232 -2.86 15.17 -2.33
C THR A 232 -1.90 14.76 -3.45
N GLU A 233 -1.47 15.70 -4.30
CA GLU A 233 -0.56 15.42 -5.40
C GLU A 233 0.84 15.06 -4.88
N ALA A 234 1.35 15.81 -3.89
CA ALA A 234 2.60 15.47 -3.19
C ALA A 234 2.52 14.12 -2.49
N THR A 235 1.36 13.76 -1.94
CA THR A 235 1.09 12.46 -1.32
C THR A 235 1.21 11.33 -2.34
N ILE A 236 0.55 11.45 -3.50
CA ILE A 236 0.59 10.43 -4.56
C ILE A 236 2.03 10.25 -5.06
N GLN A 237 2.73 11.33 -5.36
CA GLN A 237 4.11 11.29 -5.82
C GLN A 237 5.03 10.62 -4.80
N TYR A 238 4.89 10.97 -3.54
CA TYR A 238 5.64 10.40 -2.43
C TYR A 238 5.40 8.88 -2.26
N GLN A 239 4.14 8.49 -2.19
CA GLN A 239 3.76 7.08 -2.02
C GLN A 239 4.27 6.25 -3.19
N THR A 240 4.10 6.73 -4.42
CA THR A 240 4.60 6.06 -5.62
C THR A 240 6.12 5.96 -5.64
N THR A 241 6.83 6.99 -5.17
CA THR A 241 8.30 6.97 -5.09
C THR A 241 8.77 5.84 -4.16
N LEU A 242 8.19 5.70 -2.97
CA LEU A 242 8.55 4.62 -2.05
C LEU A 242 8.19 3.24 -2.62
N ASP A 243 7.00 3.07 -3.21
CA ASP A 243 6.59 1.83 -3.89
C ASP A 243 7.59 1.45 -4.99
N ALA A 244 7.92 2.40 -5.86
CA ALA A 244 8.87 2.16 -6.94
C ALA A 244 10.27 1.77 -6.44
N GLN A 245 10.74 2.39 -5.36
CA GLN A 245 12.04 2.09 -4.75
C GLN A 245 12.04 0.70 -4.08
N ILE A 246 11.01 0.36 -3.31
CA ILE A 246 10.86 -0.99 -2.71
C ILE A 246 10.84 -2.04 -3.82
N PHE A 247 10.05 -1.81 -4.87
CA PHE A 247 10.02 -2.73 -6.00
C PHE A 247 11.39 -2.89 -6.65
N ARG A 248 12.08 -1.77 -6.96
CA ARG A 248 13.38 -1.76 -7.64
C ARG A 248 14.50 -2.37 -6.79
N ASP A 249 14.56 -2.01 -5.50
CA ASP A 249 15.74 -2.27 -4.67
C ASP A 249 15.60 -3.56 -3.84
N ILE A 250 14.37 -4.03 -3.59
CA ILE A 250 14.09 -5.18 -2.73
C ILE A 250 13.43 -6.30 -3.52
N ILE A 251 12.28 -6.06 -4.15
CA ILE A 251 11.49 -7.11 -4.79
C ILE A 251 12.11 -7.59 -6.11
N ALA A 252 12.47 -6.67 -6.98
CA ALA A 252 13.00 -7.02 -8.30
C ALA A 252 14.31 -7.81 -8.23
N PRO A 253 15.29 -7.48 -7.36
CA PRO A 253 16.47 -8.31 -7.18
C PRO A 253 16.17 -9.72 -6.67
N ALA A 254 15.27 -9.85 -5.68
CA ALA A 254 14.92 -11.14 -5.10
C ALA A 254 14.19 -12.07 -6.08
N CYS A 255 13.39 -11.51 -6.99
CA CYS A 255 12.67 -12.24 -8.03
C CYS A 255 13.37 -12.22 -9.39
N HIS A 256 14.59 -11.71 -9.49
CA HIS A 256 15.36 -11.54 -10.74
C HIS A 256 14.60 -10.73 -11.82
N ILE A 257 13.68 -9.85 -11.44
CA ILE A 257 12.87 -9.05 -12.35
C ILE A 257 13.75 -7.98 -13.01
N LYS A 258 13.70 -7.92 -14.36
CA LYS A 258 14.46 -6.96 -15.18
C LYS A 258 13.57 -5.91 -15.82
N VAL A 259 12.26 -6.17 -15.90
CA VAL A 259 11.31 -5.27 -16.56
C VAL A 259 9.98 -5.26 -15.81
N ARG A 260 9.43 -4.07 -15.59
CA ARG A 260 8.07 -3.87 -15.04
C ARG A 260 7.13 -3.45 -16.16
N PHE A 261 5.99 -4.12 -16.28
CA PHE A 261 4.94 -3.79 -17.24
C PHE A 261 3.81 -3.06 -16.54
N VAL A 262 3.32 -1.99 -17.17
CA VAL A 262 2.16 -1.21 -16.72
C VAL A 262 1.28 -0.87 -17.91
N GLY A 263 -0.03 -0.67 -17.67
CA GLY A 263 -0.94 -0.16 -18.69
C GLY A 263 -0.89 1.36 -18.81
N THR A 264 -1.20 1.89 -19.99
CA THR A 264 -1.49 3.34 -20.15
C THR A 264 -2.71 3.73 -19.30
N GLU A 265 -2.74 4.96 -18.81
CA GLU A 265 -3.82 5.48 -17.95
C GLU A 265 -4.43 6.77 -18.50
N PRO A 266 -5.18 6.70 -19.60
CA PRO A 266 -5.78 7.89 -20.22
C PRO A 266 -6.95 8.48 -19.40
N LEU A 267 -7.49 7.72 -18.42
CA LEU A 267 -8.71 8.09 -17.70
C LEU A 267 -8.45 8.55 -16.26
N SER A 268 -7.25 8.34 -15.72
CA SER A 268 -6.90 8.65 -14.33
C SER A 268 -5.67 9.54 -14.24
N LYS A 269 -5.84 10.78 -13.77
CA LYS A 269 -4.73 11.70 -13.50
C LYS A 269 -3.75 11.10 -12.47
N THR A 270 -4.28 10.44 -11.45
CA THR A 270 -3.52 9.80 -10.39
C THR A 270 -2.59 8.71 -10.93
N THR A 271 -3.11 7.84 -11.80
CA THR A 271 -2.31 6.75 -12.38
C THR A 271 -1.35 7.28 -13.45
N GLY A 272 -1.66 8.42 -14.09
CA GLY A 272 -0.71 9.13 -14.94
C GLY A 272 0.53 9.58 -14.16
N ILE A 273 0.35 10.18 -12.99
CA ILE A 273 1.45 10.55 -12.07
C ILE A 273 2.22 9.29 -11.63
N TYR A 274 1.52 8.20 -11.31
CA TYR A 274 2.13 6.92 -10.94
C TYR A 274 3.08 6.41 -12.03
N ASN A 275 2.63 6.32 -13.29
CA ASN A 275 3.47 5.86 -14.40
C ASN A 275 4.68 6.78 -14.65
N GLN A 276 4.51 8.09 -14.48
CA GLN A 276 5.61 9.04 -14.60
C GLN A 276 6.69 8.80 -13.53
N VAL A 277 6.30 8.65 -12.27
CA VAL A 277 7.24 8.37 -11.17
C VAL A 277 7.95 7.03 -11.38
N LEU A 278 7.23 6.00 -11.85
CA LEU A 278 7.87 4.72 -12.19
C LEU A 278 8.93 4.88 -13.28
N ALA A 279 8.68 5.70 -14.31
CA ALA A 279 9.62 5.96 -15.38
C ALA A 279 10.88 6.70 -14.91
N GLU A 280 10.77 7.49 -13.85
CA GLU A 280 11.90 8.21 -13.26
C GLU A 280 12.70 7.33 -12.28
N ILE A 281 12.04 6.44 -11.53
CA ILE A 281 12.66 5.71 -10.41
C ILE A 281 13.21 4.33 -10.82
N LEU A 282 12.49 3.58 -11.67
CA LEU A 282 12.88 2.20 -11.97
C LEU A 282 14.16 2.04 -12.79
N PRO A 283 14.39 2.84 -13.87
CA PRO A 283 15.62 2.74 -14.64
C PRO A 283 16.86 3.24 -13.86
N PRO A 284 18.06 2.71 -14.14
CA PRO A 284 18.36 1.68 -15.14
C PRO A 284 18.21 0.24 -14.62
N GLN A 285 17.94 0.02 -13.32
CA GLN A 285 17.95 -1.30 -12.70
C GLN A 285 16.80 -2.19 -13.19
N VAL A 286 15.61 -1.60 -13.36
CA VAL A 286 14.42 -2.26 -13.88
C VAL A 286 13.87 -1.42 -15.04
N ALA A 287 13.79 -2.01 -16.22
CA ALA A 287 13.17 -1.33 -17.37
C ALA A 287 11.67 -1.17 -17.14
N LEU A 288 11.08 -0.06 -17.59
CA LEU A 288 9.63 0.13 -17.59
C LEU A 288 9.09 -0.04 -19.01
N LYS A 289 8.07 -0.88 -19.17
CA LYS A 289 7.29 -1.01 -20.41
C LYS A 289 5.85 -0.61 -20.17
N VAL A 290 5.40 0.40 -20.91
CA VAL A 290 4.02 0.88 -20.89
C VAL A 290 3.28 0.27 -22.08
N ILE A 291 2.19 -0.45 -21.81
CA ILE A 291 1.38 -1.14 -22.82
C ILE A 291 0.04 -0.42 -22.95
N ASP A 292 -0.41 -0.24 -24.19
CA ASP A 292 -1.72 0.33 -24.43
C ASP A 292 -2.83 -0.56 -23.87
N ARG A 293 -3.84 0.06 -23.25
CA ARG A 293 -4.97 -0.66 -22.67
C ARG A 293 -5.77 -1.40 -23.74
N LYS A 294 -6.20 -2.61 -23.36
CA LYS A 294 -7.14 -3.39 -24.17
C LYS A 294 -8.45 -2.61 -24.35
N LYS A 295 -8.93 -2.60 -25.58
CA LYS A 295 -10.25 -2.10 -25.94
C LYS A 295 -11.16 -3.27 -26.33
N ASP A 296 -12.45 -3.08 -26.14
CA ASP A 296 -13.49 -3.96 -26.63
C ASP A 296 -13.74 -3.74 -28.17
N ASP A 297 -14.65 -4.50 -28.74
CA ASP A 297 -15.01 -4.42 -30.16
C ASP A 297 -15.66 -3.07 -30.56
N GLN A 298 -16.12 -2.30 -29.57
CA GLN A 298 -16.68 -0.96 -29.75
C GLN A 298 -15.66 0.16 -29.49
N ASN A 299 -14.35 -0.20 -29.34
CA ASN A 299 -13.26 0.72 -29.09
C ASN A 299 -13.29 1.40 -27.70
N HIS A 300 -14.02 0.86 -26.73
CA HIS A 300 -14.02 1.31 -25.34
C HIS A 300 -12.96 0.56 -24.53
N TYR A 301 -12.37 1.23 -23.55
CA TYR A 301 -11.42 0.58 -22.64
C TYR A 301 -12.11 -0.42 -21.71
N VAL A 302 -11.54 -1.61 -21.58
CA VAL A 302 -11.99 -2.61 -20.60
C VAL A 302 -11.45 -2.24 -19.22
N THR A 303 -12.34 -1.86 -18.29
CA THR A 303 -11.95 -1.39 -16.95
C THR A 303 -12.66 -2.17 -15.83
N ALA A 304 -11.96 -2.35 -14.70
CA ALA A 304 -12.56 -2.96 -13.51
C ALA A 304 -13.65 -2.07 -12.88
N THR A 305 -13.56 -0.75 -13.04
CA THR A 305 -14.60 0.19 -12.59
C THR A 305 -15.92 -0.05 -13.29
N GLN A 306 -15.91 -0.26 -14.61
CA GLN A 306 -17.10 -0.60 -15.38
C GLN A 306 -17.75 -1.91 -14.89
N VAL A 307 -16.95 -2.93 -14.58
CA VAL A 307 -17.44 -4.18 -14.00
C VAL A 307 -18.15 -3.93 -12.67
N ARG A 308 -17.55 -3.17 -11.76
CA ARG A 308 -18.15 -2.83 -10.46
C ARG A 308 -19.45 -2.02 -10.59
N GLN A 309 -19.49 -1.10 -11.55
CA GLN A 309 -20.71 -0.33 -11.85
C GLN A 309 -21.86 -1.22 -12.36
N GLN A 310 -21.56 -2.17 -13.24
CA GLN A 310 -22.55 -3.14 -13.72
C GLN A 310 -23.05 -4.06 -12.60
N ILE A 311 -22.15 -4.53 -11.72
CA ILE A 311 -22.55 -5.29 -10.51
C ILE A 311 -23.49 -4.44 -9.63
N ALA A 312 -23.17 -3.18 -9.39
CA ALA A 312 -24.01 -2.27 -8.59
C ALA A 312 -25.39 -2.05 -9.22
N ALA A 313 -25.46 -2.00 -10.55
CA ALA A 313 -26.70 -1.85 -11.32
C ALA A 313 -27.48 -3.16 -11.49
N GLY A 314 -26.93 -4.31 -11.07
CA GLY A 314 -27.54 -5.63 -11.28
C GLY A 314 -27.47 -6.13 -12.75
N GLN A 315 -26.64 -5.50 -13.58
CA GLN A 315 -26.50 -5.81 -15.01
C GLN A 315 -25.38 -6.82 -15.22
N LEU A 316 -25.62 -8.10 -14.94
CA LEU A 316 -24.60 -9.12 -14.94
C LEU A 316 -24.38 -9.77 -16.31
N ASP A 317 -25.34 -9.73 -17.22
CA ASP A 317 -25.27 -10.45 -18.50
C ASP A 317 -24.17 -9.91 -19.43
N ASP A 318 -23.90 -8.63 -19.41
CA ASP A 318 -22.91 -7.97 -20.26
C ASP A 318 -21.47 -8.13 -19.75
N LEU A 319 -21.28 -8.66 -18.53
CA LEU A 319 -19.96 -8.80 -17.93
C LEU A 319 -19.04 -9.78 -18.63
N ALA A 320 -19.59 -10.76 -19.38
CA ALA A 320 -18.80 -11.78 -20.08
C ALA A 320 -17.81 -11.19 -21.11
N SER A 321 -18.13 -10.02 -21.67
CA SER A 321 -17.24 -9.29 -22.58
C SER A 321 -16.08 -8.58 -21.86
N LEU A 322 -16.21 -8.30 -20.56
CA LEU A 322 -15.26 -7.52 -19.78
C LEU A 322 -14.31 -8.35 -18.93
N VAL A 323 -14.72 -9.57 -18.57
CA VAL A 323 -13.98 -10.42 -17.62
C VAL A 323 -13.79 -11.85 -18.14
N PRO A 324 -12.72 -12.55 -17.74
CA PRO A 324 -12.55 -13.98 -18.04
C PRO A 324 -13.69 -14.83 -17.45
N PRO A 325 -13.92 -16.04 -18.02
CA PRO A 325 -14.98 -16.93 -17.55
C PRO A 325 -14.93 -17.25 -16.05
N SER A 326 -13.74 -17.39 -15.47
CA SER A 326 -13.55 -17.61 -14.04
C SER A 326 -14.10 -16.46 -13.21
N THR A 327 -13.79 -15.21 -13.59
CA THR A 327 -14.29 -14.00 -12.92
C THR A 327 -15.80 -13.85 -13.11
N TYR A 328 -16.32 -14.11 -14.32
CA TYR A 328 -17.75 -14.08 -14.59
C TYR A 328 -18.54 -15.05 -13.72
N GLN A 329 -18.10 -16.32 -13.66
CA GLN A 329 -18.73 -17.34 -12.82
C GLN A 329 -18.66 -16.99 -11.32
N PHE A 330 -17.56 -16.42 -10.87
CA PHE A 330 -17.42 -15.95 -9.49
C PHE A 330 -18.46 -14.87 -9.19
N ILE A 331 -18.56 -13.83 -10.04
CA ILE A 331 -19.52 -12.74 -9.87
C ILE A 331 -20.96 -13.27 -9.85
N GLN A 332 -21.32 -14.19 -10.75
CA GLN A 332 -22.65 -14.79 -10.76
C GLN A 332 -22.98 -15.53 -9.45
N ARG A 333 -22.03 -16.32 -8.93
CA ARG A 333 -22.24 -17.07 -7.67
C ARG A 333 -22.34 -16.16 -6.45
N HIS A 334 -21.64 -15.05 -6.44
CA HIS A 334 -21.55 -14.13 -5.29
C HIS A 334 -22.29 -12.82 -5.51
N ALA A 335 -23.17 -12.72 -6.52
CA ALA A 335 -23.85 -11.48 -6.89
C ALA A 335 -24.55 -10.80 -5.72
N GLN A 336 -25.29 -11.57 -4.91
CA GLN A 336 -26.02 -11.05 -3.75
C GLN A 336 -25.07 -10.52 -2.67
N GLU A 337 -23.97 -11.22 -2.40
CA GLU A 337 -22.97 -10.81 -1.42
C GLU A 337 -22.25 -9.54 -1.86
N LEU A 338 -21.82 -9.46 -3.12
CA LEU A 338 -21.19 -8.28 -3.69
C LEU A 338 -22.11 -7.07 -3.63
N HIS A 339 -23.40 -7.26 -3.93
CA HIS A 339 -24.40 -6.18 -3.79
C HIS A 339 -24.55 -5.72 -2.33
N GLN A 340 -24.57 -6.64 -1.37
CA GLN A 340 -24.59 -6.30 0.06
C GLN A 340 -23.33 -5.51 0.50
N ARG A 341 -22.15 -5.87 -0.01
CA ARG A 341 -20.91 -5.13 0.25
C ARG A 341 -20.99 -3.69 -0.26
N ILE A 342 -21.55 -3.49 -1.46
CA ILE A 342 -21.80 -2.15 -2.03
C ILE A 342 -22.78 -1.35 -1.15
N GLN A 343 -23.88 -1.97 -0.71
CA GLN A 343 -24.84 -1.31 0.18
C GLN A 343 -24.23 -0.92 1.54
N LYS A 344 -23.24 -1.65 2.02
CA LYS A 344 -22.47 -1.33 3.25
C LYS A 344 -21.40 -0.26 3.05
N GLY A 345 -21.27 0.31 1.84
CA GLY A 345 -20.38 1.42 1.55
C GLY A 345 -19.02 1.01 0.92
N GLN A 346 -18.86 -0.24 0.50
CA GLN A 346 -17.68 -0.64 -0.28
C GLN A 346 -17.63 0.15 -1.60
N GLN A 347 -16.44 0.70 -1.90
CA GLN A 347 -16.28 1.60 -3.02
C GLN A 347 -16.37 0.88 -4.37
N ILE A 348 -17.17 1.44 -5.28
CA ILE A 348 -17.27 1.00 -6.68
C ILE A 348 -16.50 1.91 -7.64
N HIS A 349 -16.12 3.12 -7.21
CA HIS A 349 -15.34 4.08 -7.97
C HIS A 349 -13.90 4.15 -7.47
N GLY A 350 -12.96 4.35 -8.39
CA GLY A 350 -11.53 4.39 -8.07
C GLY A 350 -10.84 3.00 -8.13
N ASN A 351 -9.53 3.05 -8.10
CA ASN A 351 -8.67 1.86 -7.97
C ASN A 351 -8.27 1.67 -6.53
#